data_c79357461d32a90e3786fc4b930f3a96
#
_entry.id   c79357461d32a90e3786fc4b930f3a96
#
_cell.length_a   1.000
_cell.length_b   1.000
_cell.length_c   1.000
_cell.angle_alpha   90.00
_cell.angle_beta   90.00
_cell.angle_gamma   90.00
#
_symmetry.space_group_name_H-M   'P 1'
#
loop_
_entity.id
_entity.type
_entity.pdbx_description
1 polymer ?
#
loop_
_entity_poly.entity_id
_entity_poly.type
_entity_poly.pdbx_seq_one_letter_code
_entity_poly.pdbx_strand_id
1 'polypeptide(L)'
;LENLRYFVYTKESHTEVSGLLKENYMSSIRSVEYNLPIELKEGTVIMGLLKQWRDVAYSQQADKAKLQKFWAEYFVIEKGIYEQLLSNPDEVVRGTVKELADKYKVNVMTMTGFLDGINDSLKVQNPIEEMEEDTEVNLGFDKELLYKNMVDAKADWLYELPMWDEIFTPEKKKTLYMEQKKSGTIIKGAKVGRNDPCPCGSGKKYKFCCGR
;
A
#
# COMPACT_ATOMS: atom_id res chain seq x y z
N LEU A 1 6.69 12.85 3.65
CA LEU A 1 5.56 11.95 4.00
C LEU A 1 5.58 10.63 3.21
N GLU A 2 6.14 10.60 1.99
CA GLU A 2 6.27 9.38 1.17
C GLU A 2 7.16 8.27 1.78
N ASN A 3 8.05 8.62 2.71
CA ASN A 3 8.97 7.64 3.31
C ASN A 3 8.40 6.86 4.50
N LEU A 4 7.19 7.16 4.98
CA LEU A 4 6.61 6.48 6.14
C LEU A 4 5.90 5.16 5.80
N ARG A 5 5.44 4.98 4.56
CA ARG A 5 4.86 3.71 4.08
C ARG A 5 5.87 2.55 4.09
N TYR A 6 7.17 2.84 4.00
CA TYR A 6 8.25 1.85 3.94
C TYR A 6 8.76 1.33 5.29
N PHE A 7 8.42 1.99 6.41
CA PHE A 7 9.12 1.71 7.68
C PHE A 7 8.51 0.59 8.52
N VAL A 8 7.31 0.12 8.23
CA VAL A 8 6.67 -0.95 9.02
C VAL A 8 6.98 -2.35 8.48
N TYR A 9 7.58 -2.44 7.29
CA TYR A 9 7.86 -3.72 6.63
C TYR A 9 9.35 -4.09 6.69
N THR A 10 9.80 -4.65 7.82
CA THR A 10 11.08 -5.36 7.87
C THR A 10 10.89 -6.80 7.41
N LYS A 11 11.92 -7.39 6.82
CA LYS A 11 11.93 -8.77 6.28
C LYS A 11 11.53 -9.84 7.31
N GLU A 12 11.64 -9.51 8.61
CA GLU A 12 11.27 -10.38 9.73
C GLU A 12 9.75 -10.45 9.98
N SER A 13 9.00 -9.35 9.75
CA SER A 13 7.54 -9.37 9.87
C SER A 13 6.84 -10.14 8.76
N HIS A 14 7.49 -10.27 7.60
CA HIS A 14 6.96 -10.96 6.42
C HIS A 14 6.75 -12.46 6.64
N THR A 15 7.66 -13.12 7.35
CA THR A 15 7.60 -14.57 7.59
C THR A 15 6.54 -14.94 8.64
N GLU A 16 6.36 -14.09 9.66
CA GLU A 16 5.35 -14.30 10.71
C GLU A 16 3.93 -14.01 10.22
N VAL A 17 3.74 -12.93 9.45
CA VAL A 17 2.42 -12.57 8.90
C VAL A 17 1.94 -13.60 7.88
N SER A 18 2.82 -14.13 7.01
CA SER A 18 2.44 -15.17 6.05
C SER A 18 2.08 -16.50 6.71
N GLY A 19 2.69 -16.83 7.86
CA GLY A 19 2.33 -17.99 8.69
C GLY A 19 0.95 -17.84 9.32
N LEU A 20 0.67 -16.70 9.93
CA LEU A 20 -0.63 -16.38 10.54
C LEU A 20 -1.79 -16.32 9.51
N LEU A 21 -1.51 -15.86 8.29
CA LEU A 21 -2.48 -15.81 7.21
C LEU A 21 -2.94 -17.21 6.76
N LYS A 22 -2.06 -18.23 6.84
CA LYS A 22 -2.40 -19.59 6.44
C LYS A 22 -3.27 -20.35 7.45
N GLU A 23 -3.11 -20.09 8.73
CA GLU A 23 -3.82 -20.81 9.79
C GLU A 23 -5.20 -20.22 10.14
N ASN A 24 -5.39 -18.92 9.99
CA ASN A 24 -6.61 -18.20 10.43
C ASN A 24 -7.68 -17.99 9.34
N TYR A 25 -7.39 -18.34 8.08
CA TYR A 25 -8.29 -18.04 6.96
C TYR A 25 -9.64 -18.77 7.02
N MET A 26 -9.73 -19.91 7.68
CA MET A 26 -10.94 -20.76 7.66
C MET A 26 -11.85 -20.64 8.88
N SER A 27 -11.45 -19.96 9.95
CA SER A 27 -12.25 -19.91 11.18
C SER A 27 -12.85 -18.54 11.53
N SER A 28 -12.48 -17.46 10.86
CA SER A 28 -12.78 -16.09 11.30
C SER A 28 -13.84 -15.33 10.48
N ILE A 29 -14.60 -15.98 9.59
CA ILE A 29 -15.70 -15.31 8.85
C ILE A 29 -17.02 -15.30 9.65
N ARG A 30 -16.99 -15.51 10.94
CA ARG A 30 -18.19 -15.33 11.78
C ARG A 30 -17.99 -14.15 12.72
N SER A 31 -18.70 -13.06 12.38
CA SER A 31 -19.10 -11.95 13.27
C SER A 31 -18.04 -11.52 14.29
N VAL A 32 -17.07 -10.74 13.87
CA VAL A 32 -16.33 -9.88 14.78
C VAL A 32 -16.79 -8.45 14.51
N GLU A 33 -17.70 -7.97 15.36
CA GLU A 33 -17.95 -6.53 15.50
C GLU A 33 -16.66 -5.93 16.07
N TYR A 34 -15.85 -5.34 15.22
CA TYR A 34 -14.68 -4.55 15.65
C TYR A 34 -15.18 -3.19 16.17
N ASN A 35 -15.74 -3.21 17.37
CA ASN A 35 -15.93 -1.99 18.15
C ASN A 35 -14.58 -1.58 18.71
N LEU A 36 -13.83 -0.77 17.97
CA LEU A 36 -12.79 0.05 18.59
C LEU A 36 -13.52 1.08 19.47
N PRO A 37 -13.28 1.11 20.78
CA PRO A 37 -13.95 2.07 21.66
C PRO A 37 -13.36 3.46 21.42
N ILE A 38 -13.95 4.21 20.49
CA ILE A 38 -13.72 5.66 20.41
C ILE A 38 -14.86 6.29 21.22
N GLU A 39 -14.66 6.47 22.52
CA GLU A 39 -15.47 7.40 23.29
C GLU A 39 -15.13 8.83 22.84
N LEU A 40 -16.01 9.40 22.04
CA LEU A 40 -15.98 10.81 21.69
C LEU A 40 -16.26 11.64 22.94
N LYS A 41 -15.23 12.25 23.51
CA LYS A 41 -15.42 13.28 24.54
C LYS A 41 -16.00 14.53 23.90
N GLU A 42 -17.09 15.05 24.48
CA GLU A 42 -17.67 16.32 24.08
C GLU A 42 -16.61 17.44 24.04
N GLY A 43 -16.50 18.11 22.88
CA GLY A 43 -15.49 19.15 22.64
C GLY A 43 -14.33 18.76 21.72
N THR A 44 -14.31 17.56 21.18
CA THR A 44 -13.27 17.13 20.24
C THR A 44 -13.50 17.77 18.88
N VAL A 45 -12.51 18.49 18.36
CA VAL A 45 -12.46 18.90 16.95
C VAL A 45 -12.65 17.64 16.11
N ILE A 46 -13.69 17.62 15.26
CA ILE A 46 -13.92 16.50 14.35
C ILE A 46 -12.71 16.45 13.41
N MET A 47 -11.81 15.52 13.67
CA MET A 47 -10.68 15.26 12.77
C MET A 47 -11.19 14.39 11.63
N GLY A 48 -10.87 14.80 10.37
CA GLY A 48 -11.25 14.03 9.19
C GLY A 48 -10.84 12.54 9.30
N LEU A 49 -11.59 11.67 8.65
CA LEU A 49 -11.42 10.21 8.73
C LEU A 49 -9.99 9.76 8.45
N LEU A 50 -9.34 10.35 7.45
CA LEU A 50 -7.97 9.99 7.09
C LEU A 50 -6.98 10.26 8.22
N LYS A 51 -7.14 11.38 8.93
CA LYS A 51 -6.28 11.70 10.06
C LYS A 51 -6.48 10.71 11.19
N GLN A 52 -7.72 10.37 11.52
CA GLN A 52 -8.03 9.37 12.52
C GLN A 52 -7.41 8.00 12.18
N TRP A 53 -7.54 7.57 10.91
CA TRP A 53 -6.90 6.36 10.43
C TRP A 53 -5.38 6.39 10.61
N ARG A 54 -4.74 7.45 10.15
CA ARG A 54 -3.27 7.60 10.25
C ARG A 54 -2.77 7.64 11.68
N ASP A 55 -3.52 8.27 12.60
CA ASP A 55 -3.19 8.33 14.01
C ASP A 55 -3.22 6.93 14.67
N VAL A 56 -4.12 6.04 14.25
CA VAL A 56 -4.18 4.66 14.73
C VAL A 56 -3.13 3.79 14.04
N ALA A 57 -3.07 3.82 12.72
CA ALA A 57 -2.25 2.94 11.90
C ALA A 57 -0.73 3.20 12.06
N TYR A 58 -0.36 4.45 12.33
CA TYR A 58 1.05 4.89 12.43
C TYR A 58 1.42 5.42 13.81
N SER A 59 0.68 5.04 14.86
CA SER A 59 0.95 5.47 16.22
C SER A 59 2.34 5.05 16.70
N GLN A 60 3.20 6.02 16.96
CA GLN A 60 4.54 5.78 17.52
C GLN A 60 4.51 5.37 18.99
N GLN A 61 3.38 5.59 19.67
CA GLN A 61 3.20 5.27 21.10
C GLN A 61 2.54 3.91 21.31
N ALA A 62 2.10 3.24 20.25
CA ALA A 62 1.45 1.94 20.35
C ALA A 62 2.47 0.85 20.70
N ASP A 63 2.03 -0.11 21.52
CA ASP A 63 2.77 -1.35 21.74
C ASP A 63 3.01 -2.06 20.41
N LYS A 64 4.27 -2.44 20.15
CA LYS A 64 4.69 -3.06 18.90
C LYS A 64 3.86 -4.32 18.60
N ALA A 65 3.56 -5.14 19.57
CA ALA A 65 2.77 -6.36 19.38
C ALA A 65 1.32 -6.05 19.01
N LYS A 66 0.72 -5.01 19.60
CA LYS A 66 -0.62 -4.56 19.25
C LYS A 66 -0.67 -4.02 17.82
N LEU A 67 0.35 -3.24 17.43
CA LEU A 67 0.43 -2.69 16.08
C LEU A 67 0.65 -3.80 15.02
N GLN A 68 1.47 -4.80 15.32
CA GLN A 68 1.65 -5.96 14.45
C GLN A 68 0.34 -6.74 14.27
N LYS A 69 -0.40 -6.97 15.35
CA LYS A 69 -1.70 -7.64 15.29
C LYS A 69 -2.70 -6.84 14.45
N PHE A 70 -2.79 -5.52 14.68
CA PHE A 70 -3.65 -4.62 13.91
C PHE A 70 -3.37 -4.71 12.40
N TRP A 71 -2.10 -4.63 11.99
CA TRP A 71 -1.74 -4.73 10.57
C TRP A 71 -2.00 -6.12 9.99
N ALA A 72 -1.77 -7.18 10.75
CA ALA A 72 -2.07 -8.54 10.31
C ALA A 72 -3.57 -8.72 10.03
N GLU A 73 -4.43 -8.21 10.89
CA GLU A 73 -5.89 -8.23 10.71
C GLU A 73 -6.31 -7.35 9.53
N TYR A 74 -5.75 -6.15 9.41
CA TYR A 74 -6.03 -5.24 8.31
C TYR A 74 -5.67 -5.86 6.95
N PHE A 75 -4.51 -6.49 6.80
CA PHE A 75 -4.08 -7.08 5.53
C PHE A 75 -4.97 -8.25 5.08
N VAL A 76 -5.56 -9.01 6.02
CA VAL A 76 -6.55 -10.04 5.68
C VAL A 76 -7.80 -9.41 5.07
N ILE A 77 -8.29 -8.32 5.67
CA ILE A 77 -9.46 -7.60 5.20
C ILE A 77 -9.18 -6.93 3.85
N GLU A 78 -8.06 -6.22 3.74
CA GLU A 78 -7.60 -5.57 2.50
C GLU A 78 -7.55 -6.56 1.34
N LYS A 79 -6.93 -7.73 1.56
CA LYS A 79 -6.88 -8.81 0.59
C LYS A 79 -8.28 -9.23 0.13
N GLY A 80 -9.21 -9.42 1.07
CA GLY A 80 -10.58 -9.82 0.74
C GLY A 80 -11.35 -8.76 -0.09
N ILE A 81 -11.06 -7.46 0.11
CA ILE A 81 -11.62 -6.40 -0.73
C ILE A 81 -11.00 -6.46 -2.14
N TYR A 82 -9.68 -6.62 -2.25
CA TYR A 82 -9.02 -6.74 -3.55
C TYR A 82 -9.46 -7.98 -4.33
N GLU A 83 -9.68 -9.13 -3.66
CA GLU A 83 -10.22 -10.33 -4.31
C GLU A 83 -11.58 -10.06 -4.97
N GLN A 84 -12.47 -9.31 -4.29
CA GLN A 84 -13.76 -8.92 -4.85
C GLN A 84 -13.62 -7.92 -6.01
N LEU A 85 -12.76 -6.90 -5.88
CA LEU A 85 -12.53 -5.92 -6.93
C LEU A 85 -11.90 -6.53 -8.19
N LEU A 86 -10.91 -7.41 -8.02
CA LEU A 86 -10.21 -8.05 -9.12
C LEU A 86 -11.05 -9.13 -9.82
N SER A 87 -12.10 -9.67 -9.17
CA SER A 87 -13.06 -10.58 -9.81
C SER A 87 -13.93 -9.86 -10.86
N ASN A 88 -14.11 -8.53 -10.74
CA ASN A 88 -14.85 -7.71 -11.71
C ASN A 88 -14.04 -6.43 -12.02
N PRO A 89 -12.88 -6.54 -12.68
CA PRO A 89 -11.89 -5.46 -12.74
C PRO A 89 -12.29 -4.28 -13.64
N ASP A 90 -13.38 -4.39 -14.39
CA ASP A 90 -13.93 -3.34 -15.26
C ASP A 90 -15.14 -2.63 -14.61
N GLU A 91 -15.67 -3.16 -13.50
CA GLU A 91 -16.74 -2.54 -12.76
C GLU A 91 -16.20 -1.39 -11.91
N VAL A 92 -16.80 -0.20 -12.06
CA VAL A 92 -16.48 0.95 -11.22
C VAL A 92 -17.47 0.98 -10.05
N VAL A 93 -17.05 0.46 -8.92
CA VAL A 93 -17.81 0.54 -7.68
C VAL A 93 -17.81 1.98 -7.18
N ARG A 94 -19.01 2.51 -6.82
CA ARG A 94 -19.20 3.87 -6.31
C ARG A 94 -20.17 3.85 -5.13
N GLY A 95 -20.07 4.85 -4.29
CA GLY A 95 -20.94 5.09 -3.15
C GLY A 95 -20.29 5.96 -2.12
N THR A 96 -20.94 6.24 -1.01
CA THR A 96 -20.31 6.93 0.11
C THR A 96 -19.31 6.01 0.83
N VAL A 97 -18.39 6.59 1.59
CA VAL A 97 -17.42 5.82 2.41
C VAL A 97 -18.15 4.80 3.27
N LYS A 98 -19.28 5.21 3.89
CA LYS A 98 -20.12 4.35 4.73
C LYS A 98 -20.78 3.23 3.93
N GLU A 99 -21.36 3.52 2.76
CA GLU A 99 -21.97 2.51 1.89
C GLU A 99 -20.94 1.47 1.41
N LEU A 100 -19.72 1.90 1.10
CA LEU A 100 -18.65 0.98 0.74
C LEU A 100 -18.19 0.16 1.95
N ALA A 101 -18.10 0.75 3.13
CA ALA A 101 -17.82 0.02 4.37
C ALA A 101 -18.87 -1.09 4.61
N ASP A 102 -20.15 -0.77 4.48
CA ASP A 102 -21.26 -1.71 4.63
C ASP A 102 -21.22 -2.81 3.55
N LYS A 103 -20.96 -2.43 2.27
CA LYS A 103 -20.83 -3.37 1.14
C LYS A 103 -19.75 -4.42 1.40
N TYR A 104 -18.59 -4.00 1.86
CA TYR A 104 -17.45 -4.89 2.12
C TYR A 104 -17.44 -5.46 3.55
N LYS A 105 -18.47 -5.16 4.36
CA LYS A 105 -18.63 -5.63 5.75
C LYS A 105 -17.45 -5.28 6.65
N VAL A 106 -16.97 -4.06 6.52
CA VAL A 106 -15.89 -3.49 7.32
C VAL A 106 -16.37 -2.23 8.03
N ASN A 107 -15.66 -1.77 9.05
CA ASN A 107 -15.96 -0.47 9.64
C ASN A 107 -15.46 0.69 8.76
N VAL A 108 -15.98 1.90 8.98
CA VAL A 108 -15.60 3.12 8.25
C VAL A 108 -14.12 3.40 8.31
N MET A 109 -13.48 3.17 9.47
CA MET A 109 -12.06 3.41 9.66
C MET A 109 -11.20 2.47 8.78
N THR A 110 -11.55 1.19 8.70
CA THR A 110 -10.89 0.22 7.83
C THR A 110 -11.10 0.56 6.36
N MET A 111 -12.33 0.99 5.98
CA MET A 111 -12.60 1.45 4.61
C MET A 111 -11.79 2.70 4.28
N THR A 112 -11.65 3.64 5.22
CA THR A 112 -10.79 4.82 5.05
C THR A 112 -9.35 4.44 4.75
N GLY A 113 -8.79 3.48 5.48
CA GLY A 113 -7.46 2.96 5.22
C GLY A 113 -7.32 2.30 3.85
N PHE A 114 -8.32 1.54 3.45
CA PHE A 114 -8.35 0.93 2.12
C PHE A 114 -8.39 1.99 1.00
N LEU A 115 -9.21 3.03 1.16
CA LEU A 115 -9.28 4.15 0.22
C LEU A 115 -7.97 4.93 0.14
N ASP A 116 -7.30 5.17 1.28
CA ASP A 116 -5.96 5.78 1.32
C ASP A 116 -4.93 4.92 0.56
N GLY A 117 -4.98 3.60 0.74
CA GLY A 117 -4.06 2.66 0.09
C GLY A 117 -4.22 2.55 -1.43
N ILE A 118 -5.46 2.52 -1.92
CA ILE A 118 -5.74 2.34 -3.36
C ILE A 118 -5.72 3.65 -4.15
N ASN A 119 -5.83 4.82 -3.50
CA ASN A 119 -6.12 6.10 -4.15
C ASN A 119 -5.18 6.44 -5.30
N ASP A 120 -3.87 6.20 -5.14
CA ASP A 120 -2.85 6.45 -6.16
C ASP A 120 -2.96 5.50 -7.38
N SER A 121 -3.79 4.46 -7.28
CA SER A 121 -4.04 3.49 -8.35
C SER A 121 -5.36 3.74 -9.08
N LEU A 122 -6.15 4.71 -8.63
CA LEU A 122 -7.45 5.02 -9.21
C LEU A 122 -7.31 5.83 -10.50
N LYS A 123 -8.23 5.60 -11.46
CA LYS A 123 -8.35 6.42 -12.68
C LYS A 123 -8.75 7.87 -12.35
N VAL A 124 -9.56 8.04 -11.31
CA VAL A 124 -9.95 9.33 -10.73
C VAL A 124 -9.75 9.22 -9.23
N GLN A 125 -8.84 10.00 -8.69
CA GLN A 125 -8.54 9.99 -7.25
C GLN A 125 -9.72 10.52 -6.44
N ASN A 126 -9.92 9.96 -5.25
CA ASN A 126 -10.90 10.43 -4.27
C ASN A 126 -10.31 11.58 -3.44
N PRO A 127 -11.13 12.48 -2.88
CA PRO A 127 -10.70 13.59 -2.03
C PRO A 127 -10.37 13.10 -0.61
N ILE A 128 -9.35 12.24 -0.46
CA ILE A 128 -9.08 11.49 0.78
C ILE A 128 -8.76 12.36 1.98
N GLU A 129 -8.19 13.56 1.79
CA GLU A 129 -7.84 14.48 2.88
C GLU A 129 -9.08 15.14 3.52
N GLU A 130 -10.17 15.29 2.74
CA GLU A 130 -11.41 15.94 3.16
C GLU A 130 -12.56 14.93 3.32
N MET A 131 -12.23 13.63 3.36
CA MET A 131 -13.22 12.56 3.33
C MET A 131 -13.94 12.41 4.67
N GLU A 132 -15.28 12.39 4.61
CA GLU A 132 -16.20 12.10 5.70
C GLU A 132 -17.02 10.83 5.36
N GLU A 133 -17.85 10.34 6.27
CA GLU A 133 -18.64 9.11 6.06
C GLU A 133 -19.57 9.17 4.86
N ASP A 134 -20.13 10.34 4.57
CA ASP A 134 -21.07 10.61 3.48
C ASP A 134 -20.40 11.08 2.18
N THR A 135 -19.05 11.18 2.16
CA THR A 135 -18.32 11.58 0.97
C THR A 135 -18.43 10.51 -0.11
N GLU A 136 -18.87 10.93 -1.31
CA GLU A 136 -18.89 10.06 -2.50
C GLU A 136 -17.48 9.72 -2.95
N VAL A 137 -17.22 8.42 -3.09
CA VAL A 137 -15.94 7.87 -3.50
C VAL A 137 -16.12 6.81 -4.58
N ASN A 138 -15.05 6.49 -5.28
CA ASN A 138 -15.04 5.45 -6.30
C ASN A 138 -13.84 4.52 -6.14
N LEU A 139 -13.96 3.30 -6.69
CA LEU A 139 -12.92 2.28 -6.71
C LEU A 139 -12.54 1.88 -8.15
N GLY A 140 -12.74 2.79 -9.10
CA GLY A 140 -12.36 2.59 -10.50
C GLY A 140 -10.85 2.72 -10.70
N PHE A 141 -10.12 1.61 -10.65
CA PHE A 141 -8.67 1.58 -10.71
C PHE A 141 -8.10 1.38 -12.12
N ASP A 142 -6.87 1.83 -12.34
CA ASP A 142 -6.03 1.42 -13.46
C ASP A 142 -5.34 0.10 -13.12
N LYS A 143 -5.57 -0.93 -13.94
CA LYS A 143 -5.10 -2.30 -13.67
C LYS A 143 -3.57 -2.40 -13.63
N GLU A 144 -2.88 -1.74 -14.57
CA GLU A 144 -1.42 -1.79 -14.63
C GLU A 144 -0.78 -0.98 -13.50
N LEU A 145 -1.35 0.18 -13.21
CA LEU A 145 -0.88 1.03 -12.13
C LEU A 145 -1.08 0.37 -10.77
N LEU A 146 -2.26 -0.22 -10.53
CA LEU A 146 -2.55 -0.96 -9.30
C LEU A 146 -1.56 -2.11 -9.10
N TYR A 147 -1.34 -2.94 -10.13
CA TYR A 147 -0.38 -4.03 -10.06
C TYR A 147 1.03 -3.53 -9.74
N LYS A 148 1.50 -2.46 -10.40
CA LYS A 148 2.81 -1.84 -10.17
C LYS A 148 2.93 -1.29 -8.74
N ASN A 149 1.89 -0.61 -8.24
CA ASN A 149 1.89 -0.07 -6.87
C ASN A 149 1.93 -1.18 -5.82
N MET A 150 1.24 -2.31 -6.03
CA MET A 150 1.35 -3.49 -5.17
C MET A 150 2.77 -4.08 -5.16
N VAL A 151 3.44 -4.13 -6.33
CA VAL A 151 4.84 -4.56 -6.45
C VAL A 151 5.79 -3.60 -5.75
N ASP A 152 5.55 -2.30 -5.85
CA ASP A 152 6.33 -1.27 -5.17
C ASP A 152 6.22 -1.38 -3.66
N ALA A 153 4.99 -1.56 -3.17
CA ALA A 153 4.68 -1.80 -1.76
C ALA A 153 5.20 -3.16 -1.24
N LYS A 154 5.74 -4.03 -2.12
CA LYS A 154 6.18 -5.40 -1.80
C LYS A 154 5.06 -6.28 -1.22
N ALA A 155 3.83 -5.97 -1.57
CA ALA A 155 2.63 -6.69 -1.14
C ALA A 155 2.42 -7.95 -1.99
N ASP A 156 3.28 -8.98 -1.79
CA ASP A 156 3.23 -10.22 -2.55
C ASP A 156 1.88 -10.95 -2.39
N TRP A 157 1.26 -10.87 -1.23
CA TRP A 157 -0.08 -11.42 -0.97
C TRP A 157 -1.18 -10.76 -1.83
N LEU A 158 -0.92 -9.60 -2.45
CA LEU A 158 -1.85 -8.88 -3.35
C LEU A 158 -1.48 -9.05 -4.82
N TYR A 159 -0.21 -8.87 -5.22
CA TYR A 159 0.17 -8.99 -6.63
C TYR A 159 0.32 -10.45 -7.10
N GLU A 160 0.32 -11.43 -6.19
CA GLU A 160 0.28 -12.87 -6.50
C GLU A 160 -1.14 -13.46 -6.45
N LEU A 161 -2.18 -12.63 -6.27
CA LEU A 161 -3.57 -13.09 -6.32
C LEU A 161 -3.88 -13.75 -7.66
N PRO A 162 -4.56 -14.94 -7.66
CA PRO A 162 -4.85 -15.67 -8.90
C PRO A 162 -5.72 -14.89 -9.89
N MET A 163 -6.54 -13.92 -9.44
CA MET A 163 -7.35 -13.07 -10.29
C MET A 163 -6.51 -12.27 -11.30
N TRP A 164 -5.26 -11.99 -10.99
CA TRP A 164 -4.36 -11.32 -11.93
C TRP A 164 -4.06 -12.16 -13.17
N ASP A 165 -4.18 -13.50 -13.10
CA ASP A 165 -3.99 -14.40 -14.25
C ASP A 165 -5.12 -14.30 -15.27
N GLU A 166 -6.30 -13.84 -14.85
CA GLU A 166 -7.44 -13.55 -15.74
C GLU A 166 -7.33 -12.14 -16.37
N ILE A 167 -6.60 -11.23 -15.71
CA ILE A 167 -6.43 -9.83 -16.14
C ILE A 167 -5.22 -9.67 -17.07
N PHE A 168 -4.11 -10.33 -16.75
CA PHE A 168 -2.85 -10.20 -17.47
C PHE A 168 -2.26 -11.57 -17.84
N THR A 169 -1.65 -11.66 -19.03
CA THR A 169 -0.83 -12.83 -19.35
C THR A 169 0.42 -12.92 -18.46
N PRO A 170 1.01 -14.10 -18.29
CA PRO A 170 2.24 -14.26 -17.50
C PRO A 170 3.38 -13.34 -17.95
N GLU A 171 3.51 -13.13 -19.29
CA GLU A 171 4.52 -12.25 -19.89
C GLU A 171 4.26 -10.78 -19.51
N LYS A 172 2.99 -10.35 -19.53
CA LYS A 172 2.60 -8.99 -19.15
C LYS A 172 2.86 -8.75 -17.66
N LYS A 173 2.49 -9.69 -16.78
CA LYS A 173 2.78 -9.59 -15.34
C LYS A 173 4.29 -9.46 -15.09
N LYS A 174 5.10 -10.32 -15.75
CA LYS A 174 6.56 -10.25 -15.63
C LYS A 174 7.11 -8.91 -16.10
N THR A 175 6.57 -8.36 -17.19
CA THR A 175 6.99 -7.05 -17.72
C THR A 175 6.70 -5.94 -16.70
N LEU A 176 5.46 -5.86 -16.21
CA LEU A 176 5.04 -4.85 -15.23
C LEU A 176 5.87 -4.94 -13.93
N TYR A 177 6.10 -6.17 -13.44
CA TYR A 177 6.95 -6.41 -12.28
C TYR A 177 8.38 -5.90 -12.49
N MET A 178 8.98 -6.23 -13.64
CA MET A 178 10.37 -5.81 -13.93
C MET A 178 10.48 -4.31 -14.18
N GLU A 179 9.51 -3.68 -14.80
CA GLU A 179 9.44 -2.22 -14.96
C GLU A 179 9.42 -1.54 -13.60
N GLN A 180 8.55 -2.00 -12.68
CA GLN A 180 8.46 -1.41 -11.35
C GLN A 180 9.74 -1.61 -10.54
N LYS A 181 10.36 -2.80 -10.58
CA LYS A 181 11.65 -3.04 -9.90
C LYS A 181 12.78 -2.18 -10.44
N LYS A 182 12.76 -1.84 -11.74
CA LYS A 182 13.78 -0.96 -12.36
C LYS A 182 13.54 0.51 -12.03
N SER A 183 12.29 0.98 -11.93
CA SER A 183 11.95 2.38 -11.66
C SER A 183 12.56 2.89 -10.35
N GLY A 184 12.58 2.04 -9.31
CA GLY A 184 13.20 2.34 -8.01
C GLY A 184 14.73 2.16 -7.97
N THR A 185 15.37 1.74 -9.09
CA THR A 185 16.81 1.49 -9.10
C THR A 185 17.58 2.74 -9.51
N ILE A 186 18.28 3.35 -8.57
CA ILE A 186 19.22 4.45 -8.89
C ILE A 186 20.42 3.87 -9.65
N ILE A 187 20.48 4.08 -10.96
CA ILE A 187 21.65 3.75 -11.77
C ILE A 187 22.74 4.78 -11.41
N LYS A 188 23.66 4.39 -10.53
CA LYS A 188 24.84 5.21 -10.28
C LYS A 188 25.65 5.26 -11.58
N GLY A 189 25.89 6.48 -12.08
CA GLY A 189 26.77 6.67 -13.24
C GLY A 189 28.11 5.95 -13.07
N ALA A 190 28.75 5.59 -14.16
CA ALA A 190 30.05 4.92 -14.14
C ALA A 190 31.03 5.67 -13.23
N LYS A 191 31.54 4.98 -12.21
CA LYS A 191 32.56 5.57 -11.34
C LYS A 191 33.82 5.79 -12.16
N VAL A 192 34.32 7.01 -12.19
CA VAL A 192 35.60 7.32 -12.79
C VAL A 192 36.70 6.60 -11.99
N GLY A 193 37.40 5.69 -12.63
CA GLY A 193 38.52 4.95 -12.03
C GLY A 193 39.72 5.86 -11.75
N ARG A 194 40.55 5.51 -10.74
CA ARG A 194 41.73 6.31 -10.40
C ARG A 194 42.67 6.56 -11.60
N ASN A 195 42.73 5.63 -12.54
CA ASN A 195 43.60 5.70 -13.71
C ASN A 195 42.95 6.23 -14.98
N ASP A 196 41.61 6.45 -14.96
CA ASP A 196 40.88 6.97 -16.11
C ASP A 196 41.24 8.44 -16.39
N PRO A 197 41.02 8.92 -17.63
CA PRO A 197 41.12 10.34 -17.93
C PRO A 197 40.19 11.15 -17.04
N CYS A 198 40.70 12.29 -16.54
CA CYS A 198 39.89 13.13 -15.66
C CYS A 198 38.76 13.77 -16.44
N PRO A 199 37.49 13.71 -15.97
CA PRO A 199 36.33 14.27 -16.65
C PRO A 199 36.36 15.80 -16.77
N CYS A 200 37.26 16.48 -16.06
CA CYS A 200 37.44 17.92 -16.18
C CYS A 200 38.14 18.37 -17.48
N GLY A 201 38.56 17.43 -18.37
CA GLY A 201 39.20 17.74 -19.64
C GLY A 201 40.67 18.08 -19.55
N SER A 202 41.32 17.96 -18.36
CA SER A 202 42.77 18.29 -18.15
C SER A 202 43.74 17.34 -18.84
N GLY A 203 43.32 16.23 -19.42
CA GLY A 203 44.14 15.18 -19.99
C GLY A 203 44.93 14.36 -18.96
N LYS A 204 44.87 14.69 -17.66
CA LYS A 204 45.52 13.96 -16.57
C LYS A 204 44.67 12.81 -16.10
N LYS A 205 45.33 11.76 -15.51
CA LYS A 205 44.58 10.69 -14.81
C LYS A 205 43.82 11.27 -13.61
N TYR A 206 42.62 10.75 -13.35
CA TYR A 206 41.71 11.23 -12.30
C TYR A 206 42.43 11.38 -10.94
N LYS A 207 43.23 10.39 -10.52
CA LYS A 207 44.00 10.40 -9.26
C LYS A 207 45.04 11.54 -9.14
N PHE A 208 45.44 12.14 -10.27
CA PHE A 208 46.37 13.26 -10.28
C PHE A 208 45.71 14.60 -10.61
N CYS A 209 44.38 14.63 -10.61
CA CYS A 209 43.58 15.82 -10.87
C CYS A 209 42.44 15.95 -9.86
N CYS A 210 41.18 15.75 -10.26
CA CYS A 210 39.99 15.94 -9.40
C CYS A 210 39.80 14.81 -8.36
N GLY A 211 40.51 13.70 -8.47
CA GLY A 211 40.50 12.60 -7.53
C GLY A 211 41.62 12.59 -6.49
N ARG A 212 42.26 13.77 -6.27
CA ARG A 212 43.38 13.93 -5.34
C ARG A 212 42.93 14.18 -3.92
#